data_661d5cb5ad2675b5ea03e36a8b7f8141
#
_entry.id   661d5cb5ad2675b5ea03e36a8b7f8141
#
_cell.length_a   1.000
_cell.length_b   1.000
_cell.length_c   1.000
_cell.angle_alpha   90.00
_cell.angle_beta   90.00
_cell.angle_gamma   90.00
#
_symmetry.space_group_name_H-M   'P 1'
#
loop_
_entity.id
_entity.type
_entity.pdbx_description
1 polymer ?
#
loop_
_entity_poly.entity_id
_entity_poly.type
_entity_poly.pdbx_seq_one_letter_code
_entity_poly.pdbx_strand_id
1 'polypeptide(L)'
;MTFIEQSRMITNRWVAAILVGMVITIESSYAIKPNRVYSYTPDKLKLTYEEITVNTDDGTSLNVWHLPSEEEGRPIIISQSDAGNMGDWLYLGLYLQAYGLDVWMYDYRGFGHSNDFAIVQDQLFHTEFVTDLDAVAEYVYQKTGKAPALMGLSMGTIIVNEFLRRTNIPIGKVIFDGYVANPKEWIRRLAANGKTVTFPDGYRNRKYRQKEVESLFIVSEKDTYSIISDIPRGKQGKHIKTFDCEHISGFFRFPEEYTTGIVSFIEESF
;
A
#
# COMPACT_ATOMS: atom_id res chain seq x y z
N MET A 1 18.41 24.15 13.15
CA MET A 1 17.05 23.58 13.11
C MET A 1 17.19 22.25 12.40
N THR A 2 16.97 21.15 13.07
CA THR A 2 17.16 19.82 12.50
C THR A 2 16.02 19.51 11.49
N PHE A 3 16.27 18.64 10.53
CA PHE A 3 15.29 18.20 9.52
C PHE A 3 13.99 17.67 10.17
N ILE A 4 14.10 17.04 11.34
CA ILE A 4 12.97 16.58 12.16
C ILE A 4 12.11 17.78 12.64
N GLU A 5 12.70 18.92 12.97
CA GLU A 5 11.95 20.14 13.35
C GLU A 5 11.28 20.80 12.14
N GLN A 6 11.89 20.74 10.96
CA GLN A 6 11.25 21.20 9.72
C GLN A 6 10.10 20.30 9.29
N SER A 7 10.25 18.97 9.36
CA SER A 7 9.16 18.03 9.05
C SER A 7 8.00 18.17 10.06
N ARG A 8 8.29 18.37 11.37
CA ARG A 8 7.27 18.64 12.37
C ARG A 8 6.54 19.98 12.16
N MET A 9 7.22 21.02 11.65
CA MET A 9 6.56 22.30 11.32
C MET A 9 5.67 22.19 10.06
N ILE A 10 6.09 21.42 9.08
CA ILE A 10 5.28 21.17 7.87
C ILE A 10 4.04 20.35 8.24
N THR A 11 4.20 19.29 9.04
CA THR A 11 3.09 18.43 9.47
C THR A 11 2.07 19.16 10.35
N ASN A 12 2.51 19.98 11.33
CA ASN A 12 1.59 20.68 12.22
C ASN A 12 0.74 21.77 11.54
N ARG A 13 1.20 22.34 10.42
CA ARG A 13 0.41 23.37 9.69
C ARG A 13 -0.59 22.77 8.71
N TRP A 14 -0.39 21.53 8.21
CA TRP A 14 -1.21 20.92 7.18
C TRP A 14 -2.16 19.83 7.70
N VAL A 15 -1.85 19.19 8.82
CA VAL A 15 -2.79 18.26 9.49
C VAL A 15 -4.08 18.96 9.90
N ALA A 16 -4.01 20.24 10.27
CA ALA A 16 -5.21 21.04 10.56
C ALA A 16 -6.07 21.38 9.32
N ALA A 17 -5.51 21.32 8.11
CA ALA A 17 -6.22 21.62 6.87
C ALA A 17 -6.89 20.41 6.20
N ILE A 18 -6.48 19.19 6.54
CA ILE A 18 -7.01 17.95 5.94
C ILE A 18 -8.34 17.52 6.57
N LEU A 19 -8.69 18.02 7.74
CA LEU A 19 -9.89 17.62 8.48
C LEU A 19 -11.23 18.19 7.96
N VAL A 20 -11.25 19.02 6.92
CA VAL A 20 -12.48 19.75 6.49
C VAL A 20 -13.03 19.30 5.13
N GLY A 21 -12.42 18.36 4.45
CA GLY A 21 -12.74 18.04 3.05
C GLY A 21 -13.39 16.68 2.75
N MET A 22 -13.79 15.88 3.74
CA MET A 22 -14.50 14.62 3.45
C MET A 22 -15.98 14.90 3.16
N VAL A 23 -16.26 15.43 1.97
CA VAL A 23 -17.62 15.47 1.41
C VAL A 23 -18.07 14.02 1.27
N ILE A 24 -19.17 13.68 1.93
CA ILE A 24 -19.89 12.42 1.73
C ILE A 24 -20.36 12.40 0.28
N THR A 25 -19.53 11.86 -0.59
CA THR A 25 -19.96 11.53 -1.97
C THR A 25 -20.75 10.24 -1.88
N ILE A 26 -21.91 10.22 -2.52
CA ILE A 26 -22.71 9.03 -2.80
C ILE A 26 -21.74 7.93 -3.24
N GLU A 27 -21.58 6.89 -2.42
CA GLU A 27 -20.67 5.81 -2.70
C GLU A 27 -21.03 5.18 -4.05
N SER A 28 -20.17 5.39 -5.04
CA SER A 28 -20.33 4.68 -6.30
C SER A 28 -20.15 3.19 -6.04
N SER A 29 -20.93 2.33 -6.70
CA SER A 29 -20.92 0.88 -6.53
C SER A 29 -19.64 0.18 -6.98
N TYR A 30 -18.67 0.93 -7.49
CA TYR A 30 -17.42 0.40 -8.08
C TYR A 30 -16.42 -0.04 -7.00
N ALA A 31 -15.75 -1.17 -7.27
CA ALA A 31 -14.68 -1.68 -6.43
C ALA A 31 -13.35 -0.96 -6.70
N ILE A 32 -13.04 -0.67 -7.98
CA ILE A 32 -11.80 0.01 -8.37
C ILE A 32 -12.13 1.40 -8.91
N LYS A 33 -11.49 2.42 -8.35
CA LYS A 33 -11.71 3.84 -8.67
C LYS A 33 -10.38 4.57 -8.91
N PRO A 34 -9.70 4.32 -10.02
CA PRO A 34 -8.43 4.95 -10.31
C PRO A 34 -8.62 6.46 -10.54
N ASN A 35 -7.65 7.25 -10.09
CA ASN A 35 -7.55 8.65 -10.44
C ASN A 35 -6.27 8.88 -11.25
N ARG A 36 -6.41 9.53 -12.42
CA ARG A 36 -5.28 9.89 -13.29
C ARG A 36 -4.61 11.20 -12.88
N VAL A 37 -5.27 11.99 -12.02
CA VAL A 37 -4.78 13.31 -11.58
C VAL A 37 -4.28 13.21 -10.13
N TYR A 38 -3.05 13.62 -9.90
CA TYR A 38 -2.49 13.69 -8.56
C TYR A 38 -3.00 14.92 -7.81
N SER A 39 -3.59 14.69 -6.63
CA SER A 39 -3.89 15.75 -5.66
C SER A 39 -2.61 16.31 -5.05
N TYR A 40 -1.68 15.43 -4.73
CA TYR A 40 -0.37 15.75 -4.17
C TYR A 40 0.73 15.13 -5.02
N THR A 41 1.82 15.89 -5.22
CA THR A 41 3.04 15.41 -5.87
C THR A 41 4.25 15.86 -5.06
N PRO A 42 5.38 15.14 -5.12
CA PRO A 42 6.60 15.57 -4.43
C PRO A 42 7.05 16.97 -4.86
N ASP A 43 6.92 17.33 -6.15
CA ASP A 43 7.27 18.66 -6.68
C ASP A 43 6.46 19.78 -6.02
N LYS A 44 5.15 19.62 -5.89
CA LYS A 44 4.28 20.61 -5.22
C LYS A 44 4.70 20.84 -3.78
N LEU A 45 5.29 19.84 -3.15
CA LEU A 45 5.79 19.90 -1.77
C LEU A 45 7.28 20.27 -1.70
N LYS A 46 7.94 20.49 -2.86
CA LYS A 46 9.37 20.81 -2.98
C LYS A 46 10.28 19.77 -2.32
N LEU A 47 9.96 18.51 -2.51
CA LEU A 47 10.70 17.38 -1.97
C LEU A 47 11.75 16.89 -2.94
N THR A 48 12.83 16.32 -2.41
CA THR A 48 13.79 15.55 -3.21
C THR A 48 13.22 14.17 -3.47
N TYR A 49 13.11 13.79 -4.74
CA TYR A 49 12.64 12.45 -5.16
C TYR A 49 13.16 12.14 -6.55
N GLU A 50 13.03 10.90 -6.96
CA GLU A 50 13.24 10.48 -8.35
C GLU A 50 11.90 10.01 -8.93
N GLU A 51 11.53 10.49 -10.12
CA GLU A 51 10.42 9.93 -10.90
C GLU A 51 11.01 8.97 -11.94
N ILE A 52 10.55 7.72 -11.89
CA ILE A 52 11.17 6.62 -12.63
C ILE A 52 10.09 5.91 -13.44
N THR A 53 10.43 5.52 -14.67
CA THR A 53 9.61 4.61 -15.47
C THR A 53 10.13 3.19 -15.32
N VAL A 54 9.28 2.28 -14.81
CA VAL A 54 9.56 0.86 -14.75
C VAL A 54 8.69 0.14 -15.78
N ASN A 55 9.31 -0.68 -16.63
CA ASN A 55 8.59 -1.44 -17.66
C ASN A 55 8.35 -2.86 -17.17
N THR A 56 7.13 -3.34 -17.34
CA THR A 56 6.74 -4.73 -17.07
C THR A 56 7.11 -5.63 -18.26
N ASP A 57 7.18 -6.93 -18.03
CA ASP A 57 7.49 -7.91 -19.09
C ASP A 57 6.43 -7.93 -20.22
N ASP A 58 5.21 -7.53 -19.92
CA ASP A 58 4.12 -7.42 -20.92
C ASP A 58 4.08 -6.04 -21.62
N GLY A 59 5.11 -5.20 -21.42
CA GLY A 59 5.30 -3.94 -22.14
C GLY A 59 4.56 -2.73 -21.56
N THR A 60 4.02 -2.82 -20.36
CA THR A 60 3.40 -1.68 -19.68
C THR A 60 4.45 -0.82 -18.99
N SER A 61 4.38 0.51 -19.17
CA SER A 61 5.22 1.45 -18.44
C SER A 61 4.49 1.94 -17.18
N LEU A 62 5.15 1.79 -16.04
CA LEU A 62 4.65 2.20 -14.73
C LEU A 62 5.35 3.45 -14.25
N ASN A 63 4.59 4.38 -13.67
CA ASN A 63 5.15 5.53 -12.97
C ASN A 63 5.49 5.17 -11.52
N VAL A 64 6.73 5.44 -11.13
CA VAL A 64 7.27 5.12 -9.81
C VAL A 64 7.90 6.37 -9.21
N TRP A 65 7.58 6.67 -7.96
CA TRP A 65 8.29 7.67 -7.17
C TRP A 65 9.20 6.99 -6.17
N HIS A 66 10.47 7.37 -6.20
CA HIS A 66 11.46 6.99 -5.21
C HIS A 66 11.73 8.18 -4.29
N LEU A 67 11.46 8.00 -3.02
CA LEU A 67 11.76 8.95 -1.95
C LEU A 67 12.98 8.40 -1.20
N PRO A 68 14.21 8.82 -1.58
CA PRO A 68 15.43 8.25 -1.04
C PRO A 68 15.61 8.61 0.44
N SER A 69 16.09 7.67 1.24
CA SER A 69 16.54 7.96 2.61
C SER A 69 17.85 8.75 2.60
N GLU A 70 18.14 9.53 3.64
CA GLU A 70 19.41 10.24 3.78
C GLU A 70 20.60 9.28 4.01
N GLU A 71 20.33 8.16 4.65
CA GLU A 71 21.28 7.06 4.86
C GLU A 71 20.85 5.87 3.98
N GLU A 72 21.67 4.82 3.89
CA GLU A 72 21.32 3.60 3.16
C GLU A 72 20.18 2.81 3.84
N GLY A 73 18.97 3.38 3.84
CA GLY A 73 17.78 2.80 4.44
C GLY A 73 17.35 1.47 3.83
N ARG A 74 16.46 0.77 4.50
CA ARG A 74 15.83 -0.44 3.95
C ARG A 74 14.76 -0.05 2.95
N PRO A 75 14.74 -0.64 1.75
CA PRO A 75 13.70 -0.33 0.76
C PRO A 75 12.34 -0.88 1.20
N ILE A 76 11.32 -0.06 1.05
CA ILE A 76 9.92 -0.44 1.21
C ILE A 76 9.12 -0.06 -0.03
N ILE A 77 8.34 -1.00 -0.56
CA ILE A 77 7.46 -0.77 -1.71
C ILE A 77 6.02 -0.72 -1.23
N ILE A 78 5.29 0.35 -1.57
CA ILE A 78 3.89 0.54 -1.19
C ILE A 78 2.98 0.15 -2.34
N SER A 79 2.20 -0.91 -2.16
CA SER A 79 1.10 -1.35 -3.03
C SER A 79 -0.20 -0.73 -2.52
N GLN A 80 -0.68 0.29 -3.21
CA GLN A 80 -1.82 1.12 -2.79
C GLN A 80 -3.17 0.39 -2.83
N SER A 81 -4.21 1.08 -2.35
CA SER A 81 -5.59 0.60 -2.34
C SER A 81 -6.24 0.66 -3.73
N ASP A 82 -7.52 0.32 -3.79
CA ASP A 82 -8.37 0.26 -4.98
C ASP A 82 -8.80 1.62 -5.54
N ALA A 83 -8.56 2.71 -4.80
CA ALA A 83 -9.00 4.04 -5.18
C ALA A 83 -7.85 5.06 -5.21
N GLY A 84 -8.02 6.11 -6.00
CA GLY A 84 -7.07 7.21 -6.09
C GLY A 84 -5.85 6.91 -6.93
N ASN A 85 -4.67 7.26 -6.43
CA ASN A 85 -3.36 7.01 -7.00
C ASN A 85 -2.27 7.09 -5.92
N MET A 86 -1.01 6.83 -6.24
CA MET A 86 0.08 6.86 -5.26
C MET A 86 0.22 8.22 -4.56
N GLY A 87 -0.20 9.33 -5.18
CA GLY A 87 -0.14 10.66 -4.59
C GLY A 87 -1.03 10.81 -3.34
N ASP A 88 -2.11 10.03 -3.23
CA ASP A 88 -2.98 10.05 -2.04
C ASP A 88 -2.28 9.45 -0.80
N TRP A 89 -1.23 8.64 -1.03
CA TRP A 89 -0.41 8.02 0.01
C TRP A 89 0.95 8.70 0.19
N LEU A 90 1.20 9.83 -0.49
CA LEU A 90 2.48 10.53 -0.45
C LEU A 90 2.91 10.88 0.98
N TYR A 91 1.98 11.34 1.83
CA TYR A 91 2.30 11.67 3.22
C TYR A 91 2.74 10.44 4.02
N LEU A 92 2.16 9.26 3.79
CA LEU A 92 2.64 8.01 4.38
C LEU A 92 4.09 7.73 3.94
N GLY A 93 4.36 7.87 2.63
CA GLY A 93 5.71 7.71 2.10
C GLY A 93 6.71 8.66 2.77
N LEU A 94 6.35 9.93 2.93
CA LEU A 94 7.20 10.94 3.59
C LEU A 94 7.47 10.63 5.06
N TYR A 95 6.46 10.16 5.80
CA TYR A 95 6.66 9.75 7.18
C TYR A 95 7.63 8.57 7.27
N LEU A 96 7.45 7.54 6.44
CA LEU A 96 8.35 6.39 6.41
C LEU A 96 9.78 6.79 6.02
N GLN A 97 9.93 7.69 5.03
CA GLN A 97 11.22 8.25 4.63
C GLN A 97 11.88 9.04 5.78
N ALA A 98 11.13 9.90 6.46
CA ALA A 98 11.63 10.70 7.58
C ALA A 98 12.13 9.85 8.77
N TYR A 99 11.65 8.61 8.87
CA TYR A 99 12.14 7.62 9.83
C TYR A 99 13.21 6.68 9.25
N GLY A 100 13.82 7.03 8.11
CA GLY A 100 15.01 6.39 7.58
C GLY A 100 14.76 5.27 6.57
N LEU A 101 13.52 5.01 6.16
CA LEU A 101 13.24 4.01 5.12
C LEU A 101 13.46 4.59 3.71
N ASP A 102 13.91 3.76 2.79
CA ASP A 102 14.06 4.05 1.38
C ASP A 102 12.75 3.69 0.66
N VAL A 103 11.91 4.70 0.34
CA VAL A 103 10.49 4.48 0.02
C VAL A 103 10.26 4.50 -1.49
N TRP A 104 9.58 3.47 -1.98
CA TRP A 104 9.19 3.27 -3.37
C TRP A 104 7.67 3.20 -3.48
N MET A 105 7.09 4.12 -4.23
CA MET A 105 5.66 4.22 -4.49
C MET A 105 5.42 4.06 -5.97
N TYR A 106 4.35 3.41 -6.38
CA TYR A 106 4.04 3.23 -7.80
C TYR A 106 2.54 3.26 -8.05
N ASP A 107 2.19 3.67 -9.25
CA ASP A 107 0.83 3.52 -9.74
C ASP A 107 0.68 2.20 -10.49
N TYR A 108 -0.36 1.45 -10.19
CA TYR A 108 -0.77 0.37 -11.06
C TYR A 108 -1.08 0.89 -12.46
N ARG A 109 -1.00 0.03 -13.49
CA ARG A 109 -1.53 0.36 -14.81
C ARG A 109 -2.96 0.89 -14.72
N GLY A 110 -3.29 1.96 -15.45
CA GLY A 110 -4.58 2.63 -15.38
C GLY A 110 -4.73 3.64 -14.23
N PHE A 111 -3.78 3.72 -13.29
CA PHE A 111 -3.73 4.71 -12.22
C PHE A 111 -2.70 5.79 -12.52
N GLY A 112 -2.87 6.98 -11.93
CA GLY A 112 -1.92 8.11 -12.00
C GLY A 112 -1.32 8.31 -13.39
N HIS A 113 0.00 8.28 -13.49
CA HIS A 113 0.71 8.45 -14.76
C HIS A 113 1.22 7.13 -15.39
N SER A 114 0.93 5.98 -14.80
CA SER A 114 1.19 4.69 -15.45
C SER A 114 0.38 4.54 -16.74
N ASN A 115 0.80 3.66 -17.65
CA ASN A 115 0.11 3.43 -18.92
C ASN A 115 -1.37 3.16 -18.75
N ASP A 116 -2.15 3.52 -19.75
CA ASP A 116 -3.58 3.25 -19.79
C ASP A 116 -3.87 1.75 -19.73
N PHE A 117 -4.94 1.41 -19.04
CA PHE A 117 -5.42 0.05 -18.90
C PHE A 117 -6.97 0.05 -18.82
N ALA A 118 -7.59 -0.91 -19.46
CA ALA A 118 -9.04 -1.07 -19.44
C ALA A 118 -9.49 -1.68 -18.11
N ILE A 119 -9.68 -0.81 -17.11
CA ILE A 119 -10.11 -1.24 -15.78
C ILE A 119 -11.59 -1.63 -15.79
N VAL A 120 -11.86 -2.86 -15.38
CA VAL A 120 -13.19 -3.36 -15.06
C VAL A 120 -13.50 -2.98 -13.61
N GLN A 121 -14.24 -1.91 -13.42
CA GLN A 121 -14.39 -1.23 -12.12
C GLN A 121 -15.14 -2.05 -11.06
N ASP A 122 -15.90 -3.06 -11.44
CA ASP A 122 -16.59 -3.96 -10.51
C ASP A 122 -15.78 -5.19 -10.12
N GLN A 123 -14.57 -5.37 -10.68
CA GLN A 123 -13.68 -6.43 -10.22
C GLN A 123 -12.97 -6.04 -8.90
N LEU A 124 -12.69 -7.05 -8.07
CA LEU A 124 -11.99 -6.87 -6.80
C LEU A 124 -10.54 -6.37 -6.98
N PHE A 125 -9.89 -6.82 -8.04
CA PHE A 125 -8.55 -6.42 -8.47
C PHE A 125 -8.32 -6.92 -9.90
N HIS A 126 -7.24 -6.49 -10.55
CA HIS A 126 -6.77 -7.07 -11.81
C HIS A 126 -5.51 -7.91 -11.57
N THR A 127 -5.41 -9.06 -12.24
CA THR A 127 -4.24 -9.95 -12.13
C THR A 127 -2.97 -9.28 -12.64
N GLU A 128 -3.10 -8.35 -13.56
CA GLU A 128 -2.03 -7.51 -14.14
C GLU A 128 -1.37 -6.61 -13.10
N PHE A 129 -2.08 -6.17 -12.05
CA PHE A 129 -1.49 -5.40 -10.94
C PHE A 129 -0.44 -6.19 -10.16
N VAL A 130 -0.54 -7.52 -10.18
CA VAL A 130 0.49 -8.39 -9.60
C VAL A 130 1.75 -8.40 -10.48
N THR A 131 1.60 -8.28 -11.82
CA THR A 131 2.72 -8.11 -12.76
C THR A 131 3.38 -6.74 -12.58
N ASP A 132 2.58 -5.71 -12.27
CA ASP A 132 3.10 -4.38 -11.97
C ASP A 132 3.99 -4.40 -10.72
N LEU A 133 3.52 -5.01 -9.63
CA LEU A 133 4.34 -5.17 -8.42
C LEU A 133 5.60 -6.01 -8.66
N ASP A 134 5.50 -7.05 -9.50
CA ASP A 134 6.64 -7.91 -9.85
C ASP A 134 7.77 -7.11 -10.51
N ALA A 135 7.41 -6.30 -11.51
CA ALA A 135 8.37 -5.43 -12.20
C ALA A 135 9.00 -4.39 -11.27
N VAL A 136 8.21 -3.75 -10.40
CA VAL A 136 8.71 -2.78 -9.43
C VAL A 136 9.62 -3.43 -8.40
N ALA A 137 9.24 -4.59 -7.86
CA ALA A 137 10.04 -5.32 -6.88
C ALA A 137 11.38 -5.79 -7.45
N GLU A 138 11.38 -6.30 -8.69
CA GLU A 138 12.59 -6.67 -9.40
C GLU A 138 13.50 -5.46 -9.62
N TYR A 139 12.95 -4.34 -10.09
CA TYR A 139 13.69 -3.10 -10.29
C TYR A 139 14.35 -2.61 -8.99
N VAL A 140 13.58 -2.57 -7.89
CA VAL A 140 14.06 -2.11 -6.59
C VAL A 140 15.16 -3.04 -6.05
N TYR A 141 14.96 -4.36 -6.16
CA TYR A 141 15.96 -5.34 -5.73
C TYR A 141 17.27 -5.20 -6.53
N GLN A 142 17.18 -5.05 -7.85
CA GLN A 142 18.36 -4.88 -8.71
C GLN A 142 19.08 -3.55 -8.41
N LYS A 143 18.33 -2.46 -8.21
CA LYS A 143 18.90 -1.14 -7.93
C LYS A 143 19.57 -1.05 -6.57
N THR A 144 18.99 -1.66 -5.53
CA THR A 144 19.44 -1.52 -4.15
C THR A 144 20.33 -2.68 -3.65
N GLY A 145 20.23 -3.86 -4.28
CA GLY A 145 20.84 -5.09 -3.80
C GLY A 145 20.25 -5.62 -2.48
N LYS A 146 19.17 -4.99 -1.97
CA LYS A 146 18.53 -5.31 -0.69
C LYS A 146 17.17 -5.94 -0.90
N ALA A 147 16.81 -6.94 -0.10
CA ALA A 147 15.45 -7.51 -0.09
C ALA A 147 14.44 -6.43 0.38
N PRO A 148 13.53 -5.95 -0.48
CA PRO A 148 12.59 -4.92 -0.08
C PRO A 148 11.57 -5.43 0.94
N ALA A 149 11.11 -4.55 1.81
CA ALA A 149 9.85 -4.74 2.52
C ALA A 149 8.69 -4.42 1.58
N LEU A 150 7.56 -5.11 1.73
CA LEU A 150 6.34 -4.83 0.98
C LEU A 150 5.24 -4.35 1.92
N MET A 151 4.55 -3.30 1.53
CA MET A 151 3.37 -2.82 2.23
C MET A 151 2.16 -2.86 1.30
N GLY A 152 1.14 -3.64 1.66
CA GLY A 152 -0.13 -3.68 0.95
C GLY A 152 -1.22 -2.96 1.74
N LEU A 153 -1.98 -2.10 1.05
CA LEU A 153 -3.11 -1.37 1.60
C LEU A 153 -4.41 -1.87 0.96
N SER A 154 -5.32 -2.45 1.74
CA SER A 154 -6.61 -2.96 1.26
C SER A 154 -6.46 -3.90 0.04
N MET A 155 -6.91 -3.51 -1.18
CA MET A 155 -6.66 -4.26 -2.41
C MET A 155 -5.18 -4.61 -2.58
N GLY A 156 -4.26 -3.72 -2.21
CA GLY A 156 -2.82 -3.98 -2.26
C GLY A 156 -2.39 -5.19 -1.45
N THR A 157 -3.14 -5.58 -0.40
CA THR A 157 -2.87 -6.81 0.36
C THR A 157 -3.11 -8.08 -0.48
N ILE A 158 -4.09 -8.04 -1.39
CA ILE A 158 -4.34 -9.12 -2.35
C ILE A 158 -3.17 -9.22 -3.33
N ILE A 159 -2.76 -8.07 -3.88
CA ILE A 159 -1.67 -7.99 -4.85
C ILE A 159 -0.37 -8.52 -4.24
N VAL A 160 -0.01 -8.09 -3.02
CA VAL A 160 1.16 -8.59 -2.30
C VAL A 160 1.05 -10.10 -2.04
N ASN A 161 -0.10 -10.62 -1.61
CA ASN A 161 -0.27 -12.07 -1.41
C ASN A 161 -0.11 -12.88 -2.70
N GLU A 162 -0.68 -12.43 -3.82
CA GLU A 162 -0.54 -13.10 -5.11
C GLU A 162 0.90 -13.02 -5.63
N PHE A 163 1.57 -11.88 -5.47
CA PHE A 163 2.99 -11.71 -5.78
C PHE A 163 3.86 -12.68 -4.97
N LEU A 164 3.73 -12.70 -3.64
CA LEU A 164 4.51 -13.57 -2.76
C LEU A 164 4.38 -15.06 -3.11
N ARG A 165 3.32 -15.46 -3.76
CA ARG A 165 3.10 -16.87 -4.17
C ARG A 165 3.93 -17.30 -5.36
N ARG A 166 4.30 -16.36 -6.22
CA ARG A 166 4.95 -16.63 -7.50
C ARG A 166 6.37 -16.09 -7.61
N THR A 167 6.72 -15.09 -6.77
CA THR A 167 8.02 -14.45 -6.84
C THR A 167 9.15 -15.35 -6.36
N ASN A 168 10.31 -15.20 -6.99
CA ASN A 168 11.60 -15.69 -6.54
C ASN A 168 12.49 -14.57 -5.98
N ILE A 169 12.02 -13.31 -6.02
CA ILE A 169 12.75 -12.17 -5.46
C ILE A 169 12.77 -12.33 -3.94
N PRO A 170 13.93 -12.16 -3.29
CA PRO A 170 14.01 -12.12 -1.85
C PRO A 170 13.17 -10.97 -1.29
N ILE A 171 12.27 -11.25 -0.34
CA ILE A 171 11.46 -10.25 0.34
C ILE A 171 11.83 -10.24 1.82
N GLY A 172 12.12 -9.05 2.35
CA GLY A 172 12.54 -8.87 3.73
C GLY A 172 11.39 -9.07 4.70
N LYS A 173 10.46 -8.14 4.75
CA LYS A 173 9.28 -8.15 5.64
C LYS A 173 8.03 -7.71 4.90
N VAL A 174 6.87 -8.02 5.45
CA VAL A 174 5.58 -7.67 4.82
C VAL A 174 4.67 -6.97 5.80
N ILE A 175 4.05 -5.88 5.37
CA ILE A 175 3.06 -5.11 6.12
C ILE A 175 1.73 -5.20 5.39
N PHE A 176 0.68 -5.60 6.10
CA PHE A 176 -0.68 -5.64 5.59
C PHE A 176 -1.57 -4.71 6.41
N ASP A 177 -2.11 -3.68 5.78
CA ASP A 177 -3.15 -2.83 6.37
C ASP A 177 -4.49 -3.07 5.64
N GLY A 178 -5.53 -3.39 6.38
CA GLY A 178 -6.81 -3.81 5.82
C GLY A 178 -6.73 -5.17 5.11
N TYR A 179 -6.16 -6.18 5.77
CA TYR A 179 -5.80 -7.48 5.22
C TYR A 179 -7.00 -8.28 4.67
N VAL A 180 -6.93 -8.64 3.40
CA VAL A 180 -7.92 -9.49 2.72
C VAL A 180 -7.48 -10.95 2.77
N ALA A 181 -7.82 -11.65 3.84
CA ALA A 181 -7.43 -13.06 4.04
C ALA A 181 -8.15 -14.04 3.11
N ASN A 182 -9.40 -13.74 2.77
CA ASN A 182 -10.27 -14.55 1.93
C ASN A 182 -11.08 -13.63 1.00
N PRO A 183 -10.68 -13.48 -0.26
CA PRO A 183 -11.36 -12.60 -1.21
C PRO A 183 -12.86 -12.89 -1.37
N LYS A 184 -13.29 -14.16 -1.33
CA LYS A 184 -14.71 -14.53 -1.42
C LYS A 184 -15.51 -14.02 -0.23
N GLU A 185 -14.97 -14.15 0.97
CA GLU A 185 -15.61 -13.65 2.19
C GLU A 185 -15.66 -12.13 2.18
N TRP A 186 -14.61 -11.50 1.68
CA TRP A 186 -14.52 -10.05 1.56
C TRP A 186 -15.56 -9.50 0.58
N ILE A 187 -15.72 -10.10 -0.61
CA ILE A 187 -16.80 -9.77 -1.57
C ILE A 187 -18.18 -9.92 -0.91
N ARG A 188 -18.38 -10.97 -0.10
CA ARG A 188 -19.64 -11.17 0.62
C ARG A 188 -19.94 -10.02 1.61
N ARG A 189 -18.92 -9.54 2.32
CA ARG A 189 -19.05 -8.40 3.23
C ARG A 189 -19.30 -7.10 2.48
N LEU A 190 -18.64 -6.89 1.33
CA LEU A 190 -18.91 -5.76 0.45
C LEU A 190 -20.36 -5.78 -0.05
N ALA A 191 -20.85 -6.95 -0.48
CA ALA A 191 -22.24 -7.12 -0.95
C ALA A 191 -23.27 -6.84 0.17
N ALA A 192 -22.98 -7.22 1.41
CA ALA A 192 -23.81 -6.90 2.56
C ALA A 192 -23.89 -5.37 2.83
N ASN A 193 -22.91 -4.60 2.34
CA ASN A 193 -22.88 -3.14 2.39
C ASN A 193 -23.28 -2.49 1.04
N GLY A 194 -23.99 -3.22 0.18
CA GLY A 194 -24.56 -2.70 -1.06
C GLY A 194 -23.57 -2.56 -2.23
N LYS A 195 -22.36 -3.11 -2.13
CA LYS A 195 -21.36 -3.08 -3.22
C LYS A 195 -21.37 -4.38 -4.00
N THR A 196 -21.57 -4.30 -5.32
CA THR A 196 -21.44 -5.46 -6.21
C THR A 196 -20.01 -5.55 -6.71
N VAL A 197 -19.30 -6.62 -6.33
CA VAL A 197 -17.90 -6.86 -6.71
C VAL A 197 -17.75 -8.26 -7.24
N THR A 198 -17.00 -8.40 -8.33
CA THR A 198 -16.71 -9.66 -9.01
C THR A 198 -15.25 -10.07 -8.86
N PHE A 199 -14.93 -11.30 -9.19
CA PHE A 199 -13.54 -11.74 -9.33
C PHE A 199 -12.99 -11.44 -10.72
N PRO A 200 -11.67 -11.25 -10.86
CA PRO A 200 -11.03 -11.27 -12.17
C PRO A 200 -11.33 -12.57 -12.93
N ASP A 201 -11.41 -12.48 -14.24
CA ASP A 201 -11.64 -13.64 -15.09
C ASP A 201 -10.57 -14.73 -14.86
N GLY A 202 -11.01 -15.97 -14.74
CA GLY A 202 -10.13 -17.12 -14.50
C GLY A 202 -9.51 -17.19 -13.09
N TYR A 203 -9.76 -16.20 -12.23
CA TYR A 203 -9.24 -16.22 -10.85
C TYR A 203 -9.90 -17.34 -10.04
N ARG A 204 -9.06 -18.20 -9.45
CA ARG A 204 -9.51 -19.22 -8.50
C ARG A 204 -9.41 -18.68 -7.09
N ASN A 205 -10.55 -18.32 -6.50
CA ASN A 205 -10.60 -17.88 -5.11
C ASN A 205 -9.91 -18.88 -4.17
N ARG A 206 -9.08 -18.36 -3.30
CA ARG A 206 -8.35 -19.12 -2.28
C ARG A 206 -8.18 -18.28 -1.01
N LYS A 207 -8.15 -18.96 0.12
CA LYS A 207 -7.69 -18.33 1.35
C LYS A 207 -6.17 -18.16 1.26
N TYR A 208 -5.70 -16.97 1.59
CA TYR A 208 -4.26 -16.74 1.67
C TYR A 208 -3.70 -17.44 2.91
N ARG A 209 -2.61 -18.17 2.67
CA ARG A 209 -1.80 -18.75 3.74
C ARG A 209 -0.54 -17.92 3.81
N GLN A 210 -0.20 -17.46 5.01
CA GLN A 210 1.05 -16.75 5.19
C GLN A 210 2.22 -17.61 4.73
N LYS A 211 3.06 -17.08 3.84
CA LYS A 211 4.38 -17.62 3.56
C LYS A 211 5.28 -17.43 4.77
N GLU A 212 6.45 -18.05 4.77
CA GLU A 212 7.50 -17.90 5.81
C GLU A 212 8.23 -16.54 5.70
N VAL A 213 7.46 -15.47 5.51
CA VAL A 213 7.93 -14.09 5.55
C VAL A 213 7.31 -13.44 6.77
N GLU A 214 8.12 -12.79 7.57
CA GLU A 214 7.67 -12.08 8.75
C GLU A 214 6.69 -10.97 8.36
N SER A 215 5.57 -10.89 9.05
CA SER A 215 4.46 -10.04 8.65
C SER A 215 3.87 -9.25 9.81
N LEU A 216 3.69 -7.95 9.60
CA LEU A 216 2.90 -7.06 10.45
C LEU A 216 1.50 -6.91 9.86
N PHE A 217 0.48 -7.17 10.68
CA PHE A 217 -0.91 -6.91 10.34
C PHE A 217 -1.39 -5.68 11.10
N ILE A 218 -1.76 -4.65 10.37
CA ILE A 218 -2.39 -3.45 10.91
C ILE A 218 -3.90 -3.64 10.78
N VAL A 219 -4.60 -3.50 11.91
CA VAL A 219 -6.04 -3.75 12.00
C VAL A 219 -6.74 -2.50 12.49
N SER A 220 -7.68 -2.02 11.73
CA SER A 220 -8.61 -0.96 12.12
C SER A 220 -9.79 -1.56 12.88
N GLU A 221 -10.00 -1.18 14.14
CA GLU A 221 -10.99 -1.82 15.03
C GLU A 221 -12.44 -1.59 14.61
N LYS A 222 -12.70 -0.49 13.88
CA LYS A 222 -14.01 -0.14 13.32
C LYS A 222 -14.22 -0.67 11.89
N ASP A 223 -13.23 -1.39 11.36
CA ASP A 223 -13.32 -1.98 10.03
C ASP A 223 -14.33 -3.14 10.01
N THR A 224 -15.27 -3.08 9.08
CA THR A 224 -16.28 -4.11 8.87
C THR A 224 -15.93 -5.09 7.75
N TYR A 225 -14.86 -4.81 6.99
CA TYR A 225 -14.40 -5.61 5.86
C TYR A 225 -13.24 -6.53 6.24
N SER A 226 -12.20 -5.98 6.87
CA SER A 226 -10.97 -6.67 7.28
C SER A 226 -10.91 -6.73 8.80
N ILE A 227 -11.32 -7.84 9.38
CA ILE A 227 -11.45 -7.99 10.83
C ILE A 227 -10.31 -8.82 11.42
N ILE A 228 -9.97 -8.58 12.68
CA ILE A 228 -8.85 -9.25 13.37
C ILE A 228 -8.95 -10.79 13.35
N SER A 229 -10.16 -11.35 13.33
CA SER A 229 -10.35 -12.80 13.24
C SER A 229 -9.94 -13.42 11.90
N ASP A 230 -9.78 -12.60 10.87
CA ASP A 230 -9.33 -13.05 9.56
C ASP A 230 -7.81 -13.29 9.51
N ILE A 231 -7.06 -12.70 10.45
CA ILE A 231 -5.62 -12.88 10.53
C ILE A 231 -5.30 -14.34 10.83
N PRO A 232 -4.45 -14.99 10.04
CA PRO A 232 -4.12 -16.39 10.24
C PRO A 232 -3.51 -16.61 11.63
N ARG A 233 -4.04 -17.55 12.42
CA ARG A 233 -3.54 -17.87 13.76
C ARG A 233 -2.28 -18.73 13.73
N GLY A 234 -1.39 -18.55 14.70
CA GLY A 234 -0.48 -19.59 15.19
C GLY A 234 0.77 -19.86 14.34
N LYS A 235 1.54 -18.84 13.91
CA LYS A 235 2.93 -19.06 13.47
C LYS A 235 3.84 -17.97 14.02
N GLN A 236 5.11 -18.32 14.27
CA GLN A 236 6.18 -17.36 14.54
C GLN A 236 6.27 -16.34 13.39
N GLY A 237 6.68 -15.11 13.69
CA GLY A 237 6.84 -14.06 12.68
C GLY A 237 5.57 -13.30 12.28
N LYS A 238 4.54 -13.32 13.13
CA LYS A 238 3.33 -12.48 12.97
C LYS A 238 3.22 -11.47 14.08
N HIS A 239 3.10 -10.22 13.67
CA HIS A 239 2.87 -9.09 14.54
C HIS A 239 1.50 -8.49 14.22
N ILE A 240 0.78 -8.04 15.23
CA ILE A 240 -0.52 -7.39 15.07
C ILE A 240 -0.48 -6.06 15.80
N LYS A 241 -0.88 -5.00 15.10
CA LYS A 241 -1.08 -3.67 15.66
C LYS A 241 -2.49 -3.21 15.36
N THR A 242 -3.21 -2.75 16.38
CA THR A 242 -4.60 -2.28 16.24
C THR A 242 -4.70 -0.78 16.42
N PHE A 243 -5.67 -0.17 15.70
CA PHE A 243 -5.99 1.25 15.80
C PHE A 243 -7.50 1.45 15.88
N ASP A 244 -7.96 2.33 16.77
CA ASP A 244 -9.37 2.70 16.88
C ASP A 244 -9.80 3.66 15.74
N CYS A 245 -9.91 3.10 14.53
CA CYS A 245 -10.25 3.84 13.32
C CYS A 245 -11.01 2.97 12.31
N GLU A 246 -11.46 3.59 11.23
CA GLU A 246 -12.11 2.97 10.08
C GLU A 246 -11.06 2.29 9.17
N HIS A 247 -11.53 1.52 8.15
CA HIS A 247 -10.71 0.77 7.19
C HIS A 247 -9.53 1.60 6.64
N ILE A 248 -8.30 1.11 6.79
CA ILE A 248 -7.02 1.73 6.37
C ILE A 248 -6.84 3.20 6.77
N SER A 249 -7.51 3.65 7.84
CA SER A 249 -7.41 5.03 8.31
C SER A 249 -6.37 5.23 9.41
N GLY A 250 -5.62 4.19 9.77
CA GLY A 250 -4.66 4.20 10.87
C GLY A 250 -3.61 5.29 10.74
N PHE A 251 -3.00 5.43 9.56
CA PHE A 251 -2.03 6.47 9.29
C PHE A 251 -2.62 7.89 9.46
N PHE A 252 -3.81 8.13 8.93
CA PHE A 252 -4.43 9.47 8.95
C PHE A 252 -4.85 9.90 10.36
N ARG A 253 -5.17 8.95 11.24
CA ARG A 253 -5.60 9.20 12.62
C ARG A 253 -4.44 9.22 13.60
N PHE A 254 -3.43 8.38 13.39
CA PHE A 254 -2.34 8.13 14.32
C PHE A 254 -0.98 8.08 13.60
N PRO A 255 -0.59 9.14 12.83
CA PRO A 255 0.54 9.07 11.89
C PRO A 255 1.86 8.66 12.57
N GLU A 256 2.18 9.22 13.71
CA GLU A 256 3.43 8.92 14.44
C GLU A 256 3.45 7.47 14.95
N GLU A 257 2.38 7.04 15.62
CA GLU A 257 2.30 5.69 16.18
C GLU A 257 2.24 4.63 15.08
N TYR A 258 1.55 4.92 13.99
CA TYR A 258 1.45 4.06 12.83
C TYR A 258 2.82 3.86 12.19
N THR A 259 3.52 4.96 11.90
CA THR A 259 4.83 4.94 11.25
C THR A 259 5.89 4.29 12.13
N THR A 260 5.98 4.69 13.41
CA THR A 260 6.97 4.09 14.33
C THR A 260 6.75 2.59 14.50
N GLY A 261 5.50 2.13 14.49
CA GLY A 261 5.20 0.69 14.52
C GLY A 261 5.71 -0.07 13.31
N ILE A 262 5.59 0.51 12.12
CA ILE A 262 6.11 -0.08 10.87
C ILE A 262 7.65 -0.08 10.88
N VAL A 263 8.25 1.06 11.21
CA VAL A 263 9.72 1.21 11.22
C VAL A 263 10.35 0.26 12.24
N SER A 264 9.84 0.22 13.47
CA SER A 264 10.30 -0.73 14.48
C SER A 264 10.22 -2.17 13.98
N PHE A 265 9.10 -2.55 13.39
CA PHE A 265 8.94 -3.89 12.80
C PHE A 265 9.96 -4.17 11.69
N ILE A 266 10.24 -3.21 10.81
CA ILE A 266 11.20 -3.39 9.71
C ILE A 266 12.64 -3.47 10.26
N GLU A 267 12.99 -2.65 11.26
CA GLU A 267 14.35 -2.53 11.80
C GLU A 267 14.70 -3.60 12.85
N GLU A 268 13.72 -4.27 13.46
CA GLU A 268 13.99 -5.38 14.38
C GLU A 268 14.86 -6.43 13.68
N SER A 269 16.07 -6.58 14.16
CA SER A 269 17.02 -7.64 13.73
C SER A 269 16.68 -8.93 14.48
N PHE A 270 16.79 -10.07 13.82
CA PHE A 270 16.70 -11.40 14.41
C PHE A 270 18.00 -11.75 15.15
#